data_54cb7c6d8bc2c32da910188245eeb6c7
#
_entry.id   54cb7c6d8bc2c32da910188245eeb6c7
#
_cell.length_a   1.000
_cell.length_b   1.000
_cell.length_c   1.000
_cell.angle_alpha   90.00
_cell.angle_beta   90.00
_cell.angle_gamma   90.00
#
_symmetry.space_group_name_H-M   'P 1'
#
loop_
_entity.id
_entity.type
_entity.pdbx_description
1 polymer ?
#
loop_
_entity_poly.entity_id
_entity_poly.type
_entity_poly.pdbx_seq_one_letter_code
_entity_poly.pdbx_strand_id
1 'polypeptide(L)'
;MLVAELQELEEVKTLINRGQQLGVLTFGDIATSVKEVDLDESDIEDLYGHIEKQGIELVEDVDPALKASAENERSDGRRGRRRKKDSLDLKPDMTTDSLQLFLKDIGKVRLLTAQEEVDLAKRIERGDLDAKQKMVESNLRLVVSIAKNYRNQGLPFLDLIQEGTLGLVRAAEKFDYRKGFKFSTYATWWIRQAIARALADKA
;
A
#
# COMPACT_ATOMS: atom_id res chain seq x y z
N MET A 1 -11.63 -12.37 -16.61
CA MET A 1 -12.26 -13.41 -15.75
C MET A 1 -13.43 -12.81 -14.99
N LEU A 2 -14.52 -13.54 -14.86
CA LEU A 2 -15.63 -13.15 -13.99
C LEU A 2 -15.25 -13.41 -12.53
N VAL A 3 -15.78 -12.59 -11.60
CA VAL A 3 -15.51 -12.75 -10.15
C VAL A 3 -15.86 -14.16 -9.67
N ALA A 4 -16.90 -14.78 -10.25
CA ALA A 4 -17.28 -16.16 -9.95
C ALA A 4 -16.20 -17.19 -10.34
N GLU A 5 -15.50 -16.97 -11.42
CA GLU A 5 -14.39 -17.84 -11.87
C GLU A 5 -13.16 -17.70 -10.98
N LEU A 6 -12.87 -16.48 -10.49
CA LEU A 6 -11.82 -16.23 -9.51
C LEU A 6 -12.06 -16.97 -8.21
N GLN A 7 -13.32 -17.04 -7.76
CA GLN A 7 -13.70 -17.73 -6.54
C GLN A 7 -13.57 -19.26 -6.64
N GLU A 8 -13.60 -19.81 -7.83
CA GLU A 8 -13.48 -21.25 -8.06
C GLU A 8 -12.04 -21.76 -8.10
N LEU A 9 -11.06 -20.85 -8.21
CA LEU A 9 -9.65 -21.23 -8.16
C LEU A 9 -9.28 -21.74 -6.76
N GLU A 10 -8.63 -22.88 -6.71
CA GLU A 10 -8.20 -23.52 -5.45
C GLU A 10 -7.31 -22.61 -4.60
N GLU A 11 -6.39 -21.89 -5.24
CA GLU A 11 -5.49 -20.95 -4.60
C GLU A 11 -6.26 -19.80 -3.93
N VAL A 12 -7.27 -19.27 -4.62
CA VAL A 12 -8.12 -18.19 -4.11
C VAL A 12 -9.00 -18.68 -2.96
N LYS A 13 -9.57 -19.87 -3.09
CA LYS A 13 -10.37 -20.49 -2.00
C LYS A 13 -9.53 -20.71 -0.74
N THR A 14 -8.33 -21.23 -0.90
CA THR A 14 -7.38 -21.45 0.21
C THR A 14 -7.01 -20.13 0.89
N LEU A 15 -6.74 -19.10 0.09
CA LEU A 15 -6.41 -17.76 0.57
C LEU A 15 -7.57 -17.15 1.37
N ILE A 16 -8.79 -17.22 0.85
CA ILE A 16 -9.99 -16.68 1.50
C ILE A 16 -10.29 -17.45 2.80
N ASN A 17 -10.21 -18.77 2.80
CA ASN A 17 -10.39 -19.58 3.98
C ASN A 17 -9.38 -19.23 5.07
N ARG A 18 -8.13 -19.05 4.71
CA ARG A 18 -7.07 -18.61 5.62
C ARG A 18 -7.37 -17.23 6.19
N GLY A 19 -7.80 -16.30 5.35
CA GLY A 19 -8.19 -14.95 5.77
C GLY A 19 -9.39 -14.95 6.71
N GLN A 20 -10.38 -15.78 6.47
CA GLN A 20 -11.55 -15.93 7.36
C GLN A 20 -11.16 -16.52 8.73
N GLN A 21 -10.23 -17.46 8.76
CA GLN A 21 -9.75 -18.05 10.01
C GLN A 21 -8.92 -17.07 10.84
N LEU A 22 -8.08 -16.27 10.19
CA LEU A 22 -7.19 -15.30 10.83
C LEU A 22 -7.83 -13.93 11.02
N GLY A 23 -8.87 -13.61 10.24
CA GLY A 23 -9.49 -12.28 10.19
C GLY A 23 -8.71 -11.23 9.41
N VAL A 24 -7.49 -11.54 8.98
CA VAL A 24 -6.60 -10.65 8.24
C VAL A 24 -5.83 -11.42 7.17
N LEU A 25 -5.50 -10.75 6.07
CA LEU A 25 -4.59 -11.23 5.03
C LEU A 25 -3.54 -10.16 4.75
N THR A 26 -2.31 -10.58 4.48
CA THR A 26 -1.26 -9.67 4.02
C THR A 26 -1.24 -9.55 2.50
N PHE A 27 -0.77 -8.43 1.98
CA PHE A 27 -0.61 -8.24 0.54
C PHE A 27 0.41 -9.22 -0.06
N GLY A 28 1.41 -9.63 0.72
CA GLY A 28 2.37 -10.65 0.33
C GLY A 28 1.74 -12.03 0.15
N ASP A 29 0.84 -12.43 1.04
CA ASP A 29 0.08 -13.67 0.91
C ASP A 29 -0.76 -13.68 -0.38
N ILE A 30 -1.41 -12.58 -0.68
CA ILE A 30 -2.20 -12.42 -1.91
C ILE A 30 -1.30 -12.46 -3.14
N ALA A 31 -0.19 -11.72 -3.14
CA ALA A 31 0.75 -11.67 -4.25
C ALA A 31 1.37 -13.05 -4.53
N THR A 32 1.71 -13.81 -3.51
CA THR A 32 2.24 -15.18 -3.63
C THR A 32 1.21 -16.13 -4.25
N SER A 33 -0.03 -16.06 -3.79
CA SER A 33 -1.12 -16.89 -4.31
C SER A 33 -1.47 -16.54 -5.77
N VAL A 34 -1.39 -15.27 -6.12
CA VAL A 34 -1.70 -14.77 -7.46
C VAL A 34 -0.58 -15.04 -8.47
N LYS A 35 0.67 -15.20 -8.03
CA LYS A 35 1.79 -15.53 -8.94
C LYS A 35 1.63 -16.86 -9.65
N GLU A 36 0.99 -17.81 -9.01
CA GLU A 36 0.73 -19.14 -9.59
C GLU A 36 -0.45 -19.11 -10.56
N VAL A 37 -1.27 -18.08 -10.47
CA VAL A 37 -2.44 -17.86 -11.34
C VAL A 37 -2.17 -16.64 -12.20
N ASP A 38 -2.27 -16.77 -13.50
CA ASP A 38 -2.06 -15.68 -14.45
C ASP A 38 -3.29 -14.75 -14.44
N LEU A 39 -3.33 -13.84 -13.46
CA LEU A 39 -4.39 -12.87 -13.31
C LEU A 39 -3.94 -11.50 -13.84
N ASP A 40 -4.81 -10.82 -14.58
CA ASP A 40 -4.59 -9.45 -14.99
C ASP A 40 -4.94 -8.46 -13.84
N GLU A 41 -4.67 -7.17 -14.08
CA GLU A 41 -4.86 -6.12 -13.10
C GLU A 41 -6.32 -5.98 -12.64
N SER A 42 -7.29 -6.16 -13.55
CA SER A 42 -8.72 -6.13 -13.23
C SER A 42 -9.13 -7.28 -12.31
N ASP A 43 -8.59 -8.47 -12.55
CA ASP A 43 -8.88 -9.65 -11.74
C ASP A 43 -8.36 -9.49 -10.30
N ILE A 44 -7.19 -8.86 -10.15
CA ILE A 44 -6.60 -8.58 -8.83
C ILE A 44 -7.44 -7.56 -8.07
N GLU A 45 -7.93 -6.51 -8.73
CA GLU A 45 -8.85 -5.54 -8.13
C GLU A 45 -10.13 -6.19 -7.62
N ASP A 46 -10.72 -7.06 -8.42
CA ASP A 46 -11.93 -7.78 -8.07
C ASP A 46 -11.69 -8.72 -6.89
N LEU A 47 -10.51 -9.34 -6.83
CA LEU A 47 -10.08 -10.17 -5.71
C LEU A 47 -9.97 -9.37 -4.40
N TYR A 48 -9.34 -8.19 -4.42
CA TYR A 48 -9.26 -7.32 -3.24
C TYR A 48 -10.65 -6.89 -2.77
N GLY A 49 -11.51 -6.46 -3.67
CA GLY A 49 -12.89 -6.09 -3.34
C GLY A 49 -13.68 -7.24 -2.74
N HIS A 50 -13.48 -8.46 -3.24
CA HIS A 50 -14.12 -9.66 -2.71
C HIS A 50 -13.62 -9.98 -1.30
N ILE A 51 -12.31 -9.91 -1.05
CA ILE A 51 -11.70 -10.15 0.27
C ILE A 51 -12.25 -9.16 1.30
N GLU A 52 -12.32 -7.87 0.96
CA GLU A 52 -12.88 -6.85 1.86
C GLU A 52 -14.37 -7.09 2.16
N LYS A 53 -15.16 -7.52 1.16
CA LYS A 53 -16.58 -7.86 1.34
C LYS A 53 -16.80 -9.06 2.26
N GLN A 54 -15.84 -9.97 2.32
CA GLN A 54 -15.86 -11.10 3.26
C GLN A 54 -15.52 -10.70 4.71
N GLY A 55 -15.24 -9.44 4.96
CA GLY A 55 -14.87 -8.94 6.28
C GLY A 55 -13.43 -9.24 6.68
N ILE A 56 -12.59 -9.60 5.73
CA ILE A 56 -11.16 -9.85 5.94
C ILE A 56 -10.40 -8.53 5.82
N GLU A 57 -9.63 -8.19 6.84
CA GLU A 57 -8.80 -6.99 6.82
C GLU A 57 -7.54 -7.25 6.00
N LEU A 58 -7.25 -6.35 5.06
CA LEU A 58 -6.00 -6.34 4.30
C LEU A 58 -4.96 -5.50 5.04
N VAL A 59 -3.85 -6.13 5.43
CA VAL A 59 -2.75 -5.49 6.14
C VAL A 59 -1.45 -5.59 5.34
N GLU A 60 -0.55 -4.65 5.58
CA GLU A 60 0.79 -4.73 5.01
C GLU A 60 1.57 -5.89 5.62
N ASP A 61 2.50 -6.45 4.83
CA ASP A 61 3.43 -7.45 5.35
C ASP A 61 4.23 -6.86 6.50
N VAL A 62 4.01 -7.41 7.69
CA VAL A 62 4.79 -7.07 8.86
C VAL A 62 6.05 -7.94 8.86
N ASP A 63 7.20 -7.29 8.95
CA ASP A 63 8.46 -7.99 9.13
C ASP A 63 8.34 -9.00 10.30
N PRO A 64 8.80 -10.25 10.14
CA PRO A 64 8.79 -11.24 11.23
C PRO A 64 9.38 -10.75 12.55
N ALA A 65 10.37 -9.85 12.48
CA ALA A 65 10.94 -9.18 13.64
C ALA A 65 9.95 -8.29 14.40
N LEU A 66 9.00 -7.66 13.68
CA LEU A 66 7.95 -6.84 14.29
C LEU A 66 6.80 -7.68 14.87
N LYS A 67 6.53 -8.86 14.31
CA LYS A 67 5.58 -9.82 14.91
C LYS A 67 6.07 -10.32 16.25
N ALA A 68 7.35 -10.67 16.36
CA ALA A 68 7.95 -11.13 17.61
C ALA A 68 7.93 -10.05 18.71
N SER A 69 8.10 -8.77 18.35
CA SER A 69 8.01 -7.67 19.31
C SER A 69 6.58 -7.37 19.75
N ALA A 70 5.59 -7.52 18.88
CA ALA A 70 4.18 -7.30 19.21
C ALA A 70 3.59 -8.40 20.12
N GLU A 71 4.06 -9.64 20.00
CA GLU A 71 3.68 -10.75 20.87
C GLU A 71 4.30 -10.61 22.28
N ASN A 72 5.51 -10.03 22.35
CA ASN A 72 6.19 -9.80 23.63
C ASN A 72 5.61 -8.62 24.42
N GLU A 73 4.99 -7.64 23.74
CA GLU A 73 4.34 -6.50 24.42
C GLU A 73 2.98 -6.85 25.07
N ARG A 74 2.37 -7.98 24.70
CA ARG A 74 1.11 -8.44 25.33
C ARG A 74 1.30 -9.12 26.67
N SER A 75 2.53 -9.44 27.06
CA SER A 75 2.83 -10.16 28.31
C SER A 75 3.31 -9.27 29.47
N ASP A 76 3.56 -7.98 29.26
CA ASP A 76 4.04 -7.10 30.33
C ASP A 76 3.18 -5.84 30.45
N GLY A 77 2.14 -5.93 31.25
CA GLY A 77 1.33 -4.81 31.66
C GLY A 77 2.06 -3.97 32.70
N ARG A 78 2.25 -2.69 32.40
CA ARG A 78 2.70 -1.59 33.26
C ARG A 78 4.17 -1.24 33.19
N ARG A 79 4.46 -0.26 32.31
CA ARG A 79 5.21 0.97 32.70
C ARG A 79 5.40 1.84 31.47
N GLY A 80 4.88 3.06 31.53
CA GLY A 80 5.02 4.08 30.49
C GLY A 80 6.49 4.36 30.19
N ARG A 81 6.91 3.97 28.98
CA ARG A 81 8.09 4.53 28.35
C ARG A 81 7.65 5.28 27.12
N ARG A 82 7.83 6.59 27.15
CA ARG A 82 7.78 7.47 25.98
C ARG A 82 8.49 6.77 24.82
N ARG A 83 7.74 6.43 23.78
CA ARG A 83 8.32 6.06 22.50
C ARG A 83 9.24 7.20 22.07
N LYS A 84 10.54 6.97 22.11
CA LYS A 84 11.48 7.74 21.31
C LYS A 84 10.97 7.63 19.88
N LYS A 85 10.59 8.76 19.29
CA LYS A 85 10.52 8.86 17.84
C LYS A 85 11.85 8.34 17.33
N ASP A 86 11.84 7.24 16.58
CA ASP A 86 12.98 6.87 15.78
C ASP A 86 13.23 8.03 14.82
N SER A 87 14.11 8.91 15.27
CA SER A 87 14.72 9.89 14.38
C SER A 87 15.47 9.06 13.35
N LEU A 88 15.03 9.14 12.12
CA LEU A 88 15.78 8.65 10.97
C LEU A 88 17.20 9.25 11.06
N ASP A 89 18.13 8.43 11.50
CA ASP A 89 19.54 8.78 11.56
C ASP A 89 20.08 8.78 10.12
N LEU A 90 19.83 9.90 9.44
CA LEU A 90 20.28 10.14 8.09
C LEU A 90 21.62 10.88 8.19
N LYS A 91 22.70 10.22 7.81
CA LYS A 91 24.00 10.84 7.68
C LYS A 91 23.94 12.00 6.67
N PRO A 92 24.65 13.12 6.92
CA PRO A 92 24.51 14.33 6.11
C PRO A 92 25.18 14.18 4.74
N ASP A 93 24.41 13.77 3.74
CA ASP A 93 24.71 13.92 2.34
C ASP A 93 23.78 14.94 1.70
N MET A 94 24.20 15.64 0.64
CA MET A 94 23.38 16.67 -0.02
C MET A 94 22.03 16.17 -0.51
N THR A 95 21.90 14.87 -0.82
CA THR A 95 20.65 14.18 -1.11
C THR A 95 19.73 14.05 0.10
N THR A 96 20.27 14.12 1.31
CA THR A 96 19.54 14.00 2.56
C THR A 96 18.68 15.23 2.82
N ASP A 97 19.18 16.43 2.50
CA ASP A 97 18.44 17.69 2.72
C ASP A 97 17.22 17.79 1.84
N SER A 98 17.31 17.37 0.56
CA SER A 98 16.17 17.34 -0.36
C SER A 98 15.12 16.32 0.10
N LEU A 99 15.54 15.17 0.60
CA LEU A 99 14.65 14.15 1.14
C LEU A 99 13.95 14.64 2.41
N GLN A 100 14.66 15.28 3.32
CA GLN A 100 14.09 15.85 4.54
C GLN A 100 13.06 16.94 4.25
N LEU A 101 13.34 17.83 3.30
CA LEU A 101 12.39 18.85 2.84
C LEU A 101 11.14 18.21 2.27
N PHE A 102 11.27 17.20 1.42
CA PHE A 102 10.17 16.45 0.85
C PHE A 102 9.31 15.79 1.93
N LEU A 103 9.92 15.08 2.89
CA LEU A 103 9.22 14.43 3.99
C LEU A 103 8.48 15.43 4.89
N LYS A 104 9.08 16.62 5.10
CA LYS A 104 8.44 17.70 5.84
C LYS A 104 7.22 18.25 5.11
N ASP A 105 7.32 18.45 3.81
CA ASP A 105 6.24 18.99 2.98
C ASP A 105 5.06 18.03 2.87
N ILE A 106 5.30 16.74 2.68
CA ILE A 106 4.23 15.72 2.67
C ILE A 106 3.56 15.60 4.04
N GLY A 107 4.30 15.87 5.12
CA GLY A 107 3.78 15.86 6.49
C GLY A 107 2.75 16.95 6.75
N LYS A 108 2.75 18.04 5.99
CA LYS A 108 1.82 19.15 6.13
C LYS A 108 0.47 18.89 5.46
N VAL A 109 0.41 17.97 4.50
CA VAL A 109 -0.82 17.67 3.76
C VAL A 109 -1.77 16.86 4.62
N ARG A 110 -3.01 17.29 4.72
CA ARG A 110 -4.06 16.60 5.47
C ARG A 110 -4.46 15.29 4.79
N LEU A 111 -4.69 14.28 5.61
CA LEU A 111 -5.27 13.02 5.13
C LEU A 111 -6.71 13.23 4.65
N LEU A 112 -7.08 12.52 3.59
CA LEU A 112 -8.43 12.55 3.04
C LEU A 112 -9.36 11.64 3.82
N THR A 113 -10.61 12.07 3.98
CA THR A 113 -11.70 11.20 4.43
C THR A 113 -12.16 10.28 3.29
N ALA A 114 -12.89 9.21 3.64
CA ALA A 114 -13.45 8.31 2.63
C ALA A 114 -14.38 9.03 1.64
N GLN A 115 -15.16 9.98 2.13
CA GLN A 115 -16.05 10.78 1.28
C GLN A 115 -15.27 11.70 0.33
N GLU A 116 -14.20 12.33 0.82
CA GLU A 116 -13.33 13.16 -0.02
C GLU A 116 -12.65 12.35 -1.12
N GLU A 117 -12.24 11.12 -0.83
CA GLU A 117 -11.68 10.19 -1.83
C GLU A 117 -12.69 9.89 -2.95
N VAL A 118 -13.93 9.64 -2.58
CA VAL A 118 -15.02 9.41 -3.54
C VAL A 118 -15.28 10.66 -4.40
N ASP A 119 -15.35 11.83 -3.79
CA ASP A 119 -15.61 13.10 -4.50
C ASP A 119 -14.47 13.43 -5.47
N LEU A 120 -13.22 13.22 -5.06
CA LEU A 120 -12.06 13.38 -5.94
C LEU A 120 -12.05 12.35 -7.08
N ALA A 121 -12.40 11.11 -6.81
CA ALA A 121 -12.48 10.05 -7.81
C ALA A 121 -13.52 10.39 -8.90
N LYS A 122 -14.66 10.93 -8.52
CA LYS A 122 -15.69 11.41 -9.47
C LYS A 122 -15.19 12.54 -10.35
N ARG A 123 -14.42 13.46 -9.79
CA ARG A 123 -13.81 14.57 -10.54
C ARG A 123 -12.73 14.09 -11.48
N ILE A 124 -11.91 13.13 -11.06
CA ILE A 124 -10.86 12.51 -11.88
C ILE A 124 -11.45 11.82 -13.12
N GLU A 125 -12.57 11.12 -12.97
CA GLU A 125 -13.29 10.48 -14.08
C GLU A 125 -13.72 11.51 -15.14
N ARG A 126 -13.97 12.76 -14.75
CA ARG A 126 -14.33 13.86 -15.63
C ARG A 126 -13.12 14.58 -16.26
N GLY A 127 -11.90 14.11 -15.96
CA GLY A 127 -10.68 14.69 -16.47
C GLY A 127 -10.12 15.87 -15.65
N ASP A 128 -10.55 16.03 -14.40
CA ASP A 128 -10.06 17.10 -13.51
C ASP A 128 -8.65 16.78 -13.01
N LEU A 129 -7.65 17.47 -13.56
CA LEU A 129 -6.24 17.28 -13.21
C LEU A 129 -5.92 17.77 -11.79
N ASP A 130 -6.58 18.82 -11.32
CA ASP A 130 -6.38 19.33 -9.95
C ASP A 130 -6.85 18.32 -8.90
N ALA A 131 -7.97 17.64 -9.17
CA ALA A 131 -8.45 16.56 -8.33
C ALA A 131 -7.48 15.37 -8.29
N LYS A 132 -6.91 15.02 -9.43
CA LYS A 132 -5.88 13.96 -9.53
C LYS A 132 -4.63 14.32 -8.74
N GLN A 133 -4.13 15.54 -8.90
CA GLN A 133 -2.99 16.04 -8.14
C GLN A 133 -3.25 16.00 -6.64
N LYS A 134 -4.41 16.46 -6.20
CA LYS A 134 -4.78 16.44 -4.78
C LYS A 134 -4.88 15.02 -4.22
N MET A 135 -5.43 14.07 -4.98
CA MET A 135 -5.49 12.66 -4.59
C MET A 135 -4.08 12.08 -4.40
N VAL A 136 -3.18 12.36 -5.32
CA VAL A 136 -1.78 11.91 -5.26
C VAL A 136 -1.03 12.54 -4.09
N GLU A 137 -1.08 13.85 -3.95
CA GLU A 137 -0.37 14.58 -2.89
C GLU A 137 -0.81 14.14 -1.49
N SER A 138 -2.11 13.91 -1.30
CA SER A 138 -2.66 13.47 -0.01
C SER A 138 -2.29 12.04 0.37
N ASN A 139 -1.79 11.25 -0.57
CA ASN A 139 -1.38 9.85 -0.38
C ASN A 139 0.13 9.62 -0.54
N LEU A 140 0.93 10.67 -0.66
CA LEU A 140 2.40 10.52 -0.74
C LEU A 140 3.00 9.89 0.52
N ARG A 141 2.41 10.08 1.68
CA ARG A 141 2.81 9.40 2.91
C ARG A 141 2.73 7.88 2.79
N LEU A 142 1.70 7.40 2.11
CA LEU A 142 1.52 5.97 1.83
C LEU A 142 2.68 5.43 0.98
N VAL A 143 3.07 6.17 -0.06
CA VAL A 143 4.23 5.83 -0.90
C VAL A 143 5.50 5.72 -0.07
N VAL A 144 5.79 6.69 0.78
CA VAL A 144 6.96 6.70 1.65
C VAL A 144 6.96 5.51 2.61
N SER A 145 5.82 5.23 3.22
CA SER A 145 5.64 4.11 4.14
C SER A 145 5.95 2.76 3.47
N ILE A 146 5.47 2.56 2.25
CA ILE A 146 5.73 1.35 1.47
C ILE A 146 7.19 1.30 0.98
N ALA A 147 7.72 2.40 0.47
CA ALA A 147 9.10 2.48 -0.03
C ALA A 147 10.14 2.16 1.05
N LYS A 148 9.86 2.44 2.31
CA LYS A 148 10.75 2.08 3.44
C LYS A 148 11.08 0.59 3.49
N ASN A 149 10.15 -0.26 3.10
CA ASN A 149 10.33 -1.72 3.11
C ASN A 149 11.27 -2.23 2.00
N TYR A 150 11.57 -1.39 1.02
CA TYR A 150 12.40 -1.74 -0.14
C TYR A 150 13.79 -1.09 -0.11
N ARG A 151 14.16 -0.49 1.01
CA ARG A 151 15.49 0.10 1.18
C ARG A 151 16.60 -0.94 1.05
N ASN A 152 17.78 -0.49 0.62
CA ASN A 152 18.98 -1.32 0.50
C ASN A 152 18.87 -2.51 -0.47
N GLN A 153 18.01 -2.41 -1.45
CA GLN A 153 17.82 -3.45 -2.48
C GLN A 153 18.31 -3.05 -3.87
N GLY A 154 19.10 -2.00 -3.97
CA GLY A 154 19.75 -1.57 -5.21
C GLY A 154 19.29 -0.24 -5.80
N LEU A 155 18.24 0.38 -5.24
CA LEU A 155 17.81 1.73 -5.60
C LEU A 155 17.88 2.68 -4.40
N PRO A 156 18.28 3.96 -4.63
CA PRO A 156 18.21 5.00 -3.61
C PRO A 156 16.75 5.20 -3.15
N PHE A 157 16.58 5.57 -1.88
CA PHE A 157 15.26 5.74 -1.28
C PHE A 157 14.39 6.76 -2.04
N LEU A 158 14.99 7.86 -2.48
CA LEU A 158 14.28 8.87 -3.27
C LEU A 158 13.76 8.32 -4.59
N ASP A 159 14.54 7.49 -5.27
CA ASP A 159 14.12 6.82 -6.50
C ASP A 159 12.98 5.82 -6.26
N LEU A 160 13.00 5.10 -5.14
CA LEU A 160 11.91 4.24 -4.72
C LEU A 160 10.61 5.02 -4.52
N ILE A 161 10.69 6.20 -3.89
CA ILE A 161 9.55 7.09 -3.70
C ILE A 161 9.02 7.58 -5.06
N GLN A 162 9.89 7.97 -5.98
CA GLN A 162 9.50 8.42 -7.31
C GLN A 162 8.79 7.32 -8.11
N GLU A 163 9.33 6.12 -8.10
CA GLU A 163 8.70 4.97 -8.76
C GLU A 163 7.36 4.59 -8.12
N GLY A 164 7.30 4.60 -6.79
CA GLY A 164 6.06 4.40 -6.05
C GLY A 164 5.01 5.45 -6.35
N THR A 165 5.42 6.71 -6.53
CA THR A 165 4.53 7.81 -6.91
C THR A 165 3.94 7.61 -8.32
N LEU A 166 4.69 7.09 -9.25
CA LEU A 166 4.16 6.71 -10.57
C LEU A 166 3.08 5.63 -10.45
N GLY A 167 3.28 4.66 -9.59
CA GLY A 167 2.28 3.65 -9.26
C GLY A 167 1.03 4.27 -8.64
N LEU A 168 1.18 5.21 -7.73
CA LEU A 168 0.08 5.95 -7.11
C LEU A 168 -0.72 6.76 -8.13
N VAL A 169 -0.07 7.42 -9.08
CA VAL A 169 -0.73 8.16 -10.17
C VAL A 169 -1.60 7.22 -11.00
N ARG A 170 -1.11 6.05 -11.35
CA ARG A 170 -1.89 5.03 -12.07
C ARG A 170 -3.08 4.55 -11.26
N ALA A 171 -2.89 4.35 -9.97
CA ALA A 171 -3.98 3.97 -9.07
C ALA A 171 -5.08 5.03 -9.05
N ALA A 172 -4.72 6.33 -8.99
CA ALA A 172 -5.68 7.42 -9.03
C ALA A 172 -6.47 7.47 -10.35
N GLU A 173 -5.83 7.15 -11.48
CA GLU A 173 -6.48 7.11 -12.79
C GLU A 173 -7.45 5.93 -12.94
N LYS A 174 -7.16 4.80 -12.31
CA LYS A 174 -7.91 3.55 -12.47
C LYS A 174 -8.85 3.23 -11.31
N PHE A 175 -8.82 4.02 -10.24
CA PHE A 175 -9.64 3.79 -9.07
C PHE A 175 -11.13 3.90 -9.40
N ASP A 176 -11.89 2.87 -9.04
CA ASP A 176 -13.34 2.83 -9.14
C ASP A 176 -13.97 2.88 -7.75
N TYR A 177 -14.49 4.06 -7.38
CA TYR A 177 -15.15 4.27 -6.09
C TYR A 177 -16.43 3.44 -5.90
N ARG A 178 -17.03 2.95 -6.99
CA ARG A 178 -18.25 2.15 -6.96
C ARG A 178 -18.05 0.75 -6.37
N LYS A 179 -16.79 0.28 -6.39
CA LYS A 179 -16.44 -1.03 -5.84
C LYS A 179 -16.44 -1.08 -4.31
N GLY A 180 -16.46 0.07 -3.63
CA GLY A 180 -16.66 0.19 -2.19
C GLY A 180 -15.44 -0.05 -1.30
N PHE A 181 -14.24 -0.25 -1.86
CA PHE A 181 -13.00 -0.33 -1.08
C PHE A 181 -12.29 1.03 -0.99
N LYS A 182 -11.44 1.18 0.03
CA LYS A 182 -10.67 2.40 0.24
C LYS A 182 -9.61 2.57 -0.84
N PHE A 183 -9.38 3.82 -1.25
CA PHE A 183 -8.32 4.14 -2.20
C PHE A 183 -6.94 3.68 -1.74
N SER A 184 -6.61 3.81 -0.45
CA SER A 184 -5.33 3.36 0.09
C SER A 184 -5.06 1.87 -0.10
N THR A 185 -6.07 1.02 0.04
CA THR A 185 -5.97 -0.42 -0.20
C THR A 185 -5.62 -0.73 -1.65
N TYR A 186 -6.32 -0.09 -2.56
CA TYR A 186 -6.10 -0.22 -3.99
C TYR A 186 -4.73 0.33 -4.42
N ALA A 187 -4.40 1.54 -3.96
CA ALA A 187 -3.15 2.20 -4.29
C ALA A 187 -1.92 1.45 -3.78
N THR A 188 -2.00 0.79 -2.64
CA THR A 188 -0.89 0.01 -2.08
C THR A 188 -0.38 -1.04 -3.05
N TRP A 189 -1.28 -1.75 -3.72
CA TRP A 189 -0.89 -2.74 -4.73
C TRP A 189 -0.13 -2.09 -5.90
N TRP A 190 -0.63 -0.99 -6.42
CA TRP A 190 0.00 -0.27 -7.52
C TRP A 190 1.38 0.29 -7.16
N ILE A 191 1.52 0.82 -5.96
CA ILE A 191 2.78 1.35 -5.45
C ILE A 191 3.82 0.23 -5.33
N ARG A 192 3.46 -0.89 -4.73
CA ARG A 192 4.33 -2.06 -4.60
C ARG A 192 4.76 -2.61 -5.95
N GLN A 193 3.84 -2.72 -6.88
CA GLN A 193 4.10 -3.21 -8.22
C GLN A 193 5.11 -2.33 -8.96
N ALA A 194 4.93 -1.00 -8.87
CA ALA A 194 5.83 -0.04 -9.49
C ALA A 194 7.25 -0.11 -8.91
N ILE A 195 7.37 -0.19 -7.60
CA ILE A 195 8.66 -0.30 -6.90
C ILE A 195 9.35 -1.63 -7.22
N ALA A 196 8.64 -2.73 -7.14
CA ALA A 196 9.18 -4.05 -7.41
C ALA A 196 9.66 -4.18 -8.86
N ARG A 197 8.92 -3.63 -9.80
CA ARG A 197 9.30 -3.58 -11.22
C ARG A 197 10.56 -2.74 -11.43
N ALA A 198 10.64 -1.57 -10.81
CA ALA A 198 11.83 -0.72 -10.91
C ALA A 198 13.08 -1.39 -10.35
N LEU A 199 12.96 -2.12 -9.24
CA LEU A 199 14.05 -2.91 -8.66
C LEU A 199 14.49 -4.05 -9.59
N ALA A 200 13.56 -4.74 -10.22
CA ALA A 200 13.86 -5.81 -11.17
C ALA A 200 14.54 -5.29 -12.44
N ASP A 201 14.14 -4.14 -12.94
CA ASP A 201 14.71 -3.51 -14.14
C ASP A 201 16.14 -3.00 -13.91
N LYS A 202 16.52 -2.76 -12.66
CA LYS A 202 17.84 -2.26 -12.26
C LYS A 202 18.81 -3.33 -11.75
N ALA A 203 18.33 -4.53 -11.53
CA ALA A 203 19.16 -5.63 -11.07
C ALA A 203 20.15 -6.17 -12.14
#